data_2660acbd375ac4ce9dd39c1ca185f43e
#
_entry.id   2660acbd375ac4ce9dd39c1ca185f43e
#
_cell.length_a   1.000
_cell.length_b   1.000
_cell.length_c   1.000
_cell.angle_alpha   90.00
_cell.angle_beta   90.00
_cell.angle_gamma   90.00
#
_symmetry.space_group_name_H-M   'P 1'
#
loop_
_entity.id
_entity.type
_entity.pdbx_description
1 polymer ?
#
loop_
_entity_poly.entity_id
_entity_poly.type
_entity_poly.pdbx_seq_one_letter_code
_entity_poly.pdbx_strand_id
1 'polypeptide(L)'
;MLLRGGAPVLSPGSARAMTTGQLTPEQKARGGLGPGFFTGRSWGFGLAVNDDGSYGWDGGLGTSWLVDPAHDLTVIVLTQRMFETSDPPQVHRDIRAAAYAALA
;
A
#
# COMPACT_ATOMS: atom_id res chain seq x y z
N MET A 1 -13.57 -5.11 2.42
CA MET A 1 -14.22 -4.00 1.71
C MET A 1 -13.46 -3.62 0.45
N LEU A 2 -12.26 -3.06 0.52
CA LEU A 2 -11.52 -2.58 -0.66
C LEU A 2 -11.23 -3.68 -1.69
N LEU A 3 -10.78 -4.86 -1.26
CA LEU A 3 -10.55 -6.03 -2.14
C LEU A 3 -11.79 -6.42 -2.97
N ARG A 4 -13.00 -6.08 -2.49
CA ARG A 4 -14.29 -6.35 -3.14
C ARG A 4 -14.89 -5.11 -3.80
N GLY A 5 -14.07 -4.18 -4.27
CA GLY A 5 -14.52 -3.00 -5.00
C GLY A 5 -15.28 -1.98 -4.16
N GLY A 6 -15.11 -1.99 -2.84
CA GLY A 6 -15.69 -1.00 -1.92
C GLY A 6 -17.01 -1.39 -1.27
N ALA A 7 -17.73 -2.40 -1.78
CA ALA A 7 -19.02 -2.79 -1.24
C ALA A 7 -18.90 -3.31 0.22
N PRO A 8 -19.90 -3.04 1.07
CA PRO A 8 -21.12 -2.26 0.84
C PRO A 8 -20.96 -0.76 1.19
N VAL A 9 -19.76 -0.28 1.50
CA VAL A 9 -19.52 1.06 2.07
C VAL A 9 -19.27 2.11 0.98
N LEU A 10 -18.53 1.75 -0.07
CA LEU A 10 -18.16 2.63 -1.16
C LEU A 10 -18.80 2.19 -2.48
N SER A 11 -19.11 3.15 -3.35
CA SER A 11 -19.43 2.83 -4.74
C SER A 11 -18.20 2.28 -5.46
N PRO A 12 -18.38 1.45 -6.51
CA PRO A 12 -17.24 0.99 -7.32
C PRO A 12 -16.40 2.11 -7.90
N GLY A 13 -17.03 3.24 -8.29
CA GLY A 13 -16.33 4.42 -8.79
C GLY A 13 -15.46 5.09 -7.71
N SER A 14 -15.98 5.25 -6.50
CA SER A 14 -15.23 5.81 -5.37
C SER A 14 -14.05 4.91 -4.97
N ALA A 15 -14.27 3.59 -4.93
CA ALA A 15 -13.20 2.63 -4.63
C ALA A 15 -12.09 2.69 -5.69
N ARG A 16 -12.43 2.75 -6.99
CA ARG A 16 -11.45 2.90 -8.06
C ARG A 16 -10.66 4.20 -7.95
N ALA A 17 -11.35 5.32 -7.70
CA ALA A 17 -10.67 6.61 -7.52
C ALA A 17 -9.71 6.57 -6.34
N MET A 18 -10.11 5.95 -5.22
CA MET A 18 -9.29 5.81 -4.02
C MET A 18 -8.03 4.97 -4.25
N THR A 19 -8.14 3.91 -5.06
CA THR A 19 -7.07 2.94 -5.32
C THR A 19 -6.34 3.17 -6.65
N THR A 20 -6.48 4.34 -7.25
CA THR A 20 -5.75 4.76 -8.44
C THR A 20 -4.77 5.88 -8.09
N GLY A 21 -3.57 5.84 -8.66
CA GLY A 21 -2.56 6.88 -8.44
C GLY A 21 -3.05 8.23 -8.95
N GLN A 22 -3.07 9.25 -8.09
CA GLN A 22 -3.60 10.59 -8.36
C GLN A 22 -2.49 11.61 -8.62
N LEU A 23 -1.23 11.27 -8.36
CA LEU A 23 -0.11 12.19 -8.45
C LEU A 23 0.44 12.26 -9.88
N THR A 24 0.71 13.48 -10.35
CA THR A 24 1.45 13.68 -11.60
C THR A 24 2.94 13.32 -11.43
N PRO A 25 3.68 13.09 -12.53
CA PRO A 25 5.13 12.87 -12.46
C PRO A 25 5.88 13.99 -11.72
N GLU A 26 5.50 15.25 -11.92
CA GLU A 26 6.11 16.40 -11.26
C GLU A 26 5.83 16.39 -9.76
N GLN A 27 4.62 16.05 -9.35
CA GLN A 27 4.26 15.92 -7.94
C GLN A 27 5.03 14.77 -7.27
N LYS A 28 5.17 13.64 -7.95
CA LYS A 28 5.97 12.50 -7.47
C LYS A 28 7.45 12.87 -7.32
N ALA A 29 8.00 13.64 -8.25
CA ALA A 29 9.41 14.05 -8.22
C ALA A 29 9.74 15.00 -7.07
N ARG A 30 8.77 15.81 -6.61
CA ARG A 30 8.96 16.84 -5.58
C ARG A 30 8.40 16.47 -4.22
N GLY A 31 7.56 15.44 -4.15
CA GLY A 31 6.81 15.08 -2.95
C GLY A 31 7.39 13.90 -2.19
N GLY A 32 6.73 13.58 -1.09
CA GLY A 32 7.04 12.44 -0.24
C GLY A 32 7.97 12.77 0.92
N LEU A 33 8.45 11.72 1.58
CA LEU A 33 9.29 11.80 2.78
C LEU A 33 10.80 11.86 2.44
N GLY A 34 11.14 12.05 1.18
CA GLY A 34 12.52 12.14 0.72
C GLY A 34 12.68 11.71 -0.74
N PRO A 35 13.89 11.83 -1.30
CA PRO A 35 14.19 11.43 -2.67
C PRO A 35 13.81 9.98 -2.92
N GLY A 36 13.13 9.72 -4.03
CA GLY A 36 12.73 8.36 -4.42
C GLY A 36 11.54 7.78 -3.65
N PHE A 37 10.91 8.54 -2.76
CA PHE A 37 9.75 8.05 -1.98
C PHE A 37 8.64 7.48 -2.86
N PHE A 38 8.40 8.07 -4.02
CA PHE A 38 7.40 7.61 -4.98
C PHE A 38 7.98 6.70 -6.09
N THR A 39 9.18 6.15 -5.93
CA THR A 39 9.70 5.16 -6.88
C THR A 39 8.85 3.88 -6.78
N GLY A 40 8.30 3.44 -7.93
CA GLY A 40 7.45 2.24 -7.99
C GLY A 40 6.06 2.41 -7.37
N ARG A 41 5.65 3.64 -7.02
CA ARG A 41 4.33 3.89 -6.43
C ARG A 41 3.83 5.31 -6.66
N SER A 42 2.56 5.50 -6.36
CA SER A 42 1.86 6.78 -6.33
C SER A 42 1.03 6.88 -5.06
N TRP A 43 0.20 7.90 -4.97
CA TRP A 43 -0.75 8.10 -3.88
C TRP A 43 -2.16 8.18 -4.43
N GLY A 44 -3.07 7.40 -3.84
CA GLY A 44 -4.51 7.50 -4.07
C GLY A 44 -5.17 8.43 -3.05
N PHE A 45 -6.39 8.16 -2.67
CA PHE A 45 -7.05 8.91 -1.60
C PHE A 45 -6.85 8.18 -0.26
N GLY A 46 -5.83 8.62 0.49
CA GLY A 46 -5.52 8.11 1.83
C GLY A 46 -4.68 6.82 1.89
N LEU A 47 -4.10 6.39 0.77
CA LEU A 47 -3.27 5.19 0.69
C LEU A 47 -2.24 5.26 -0.42
N ALA A 48 -1.17 4.49 -0.30
CA ALA A 48 -0.20 4.29 -1.38
C ALA A 48 -0.75 3.30 -2.41
N VAL A 49 -0.49 3.57 -3.68
CA VAL A 49 -0.82 2.69 -4.80
C VAL A 49 0.48 2.31 -5.50
N ASN A 50 0.81 1.03 -5.52
CA ASN A 50 2.01 0.50 -6.15
C ASN A 50 1.82 0.31 -7.66
N ASP A 51 2.91 0.29 -8.41
CA ASP A 51 2.87 0.14 -9.87
C ASP A 51 2.35 -1.24 -10.31
N ASP A 52 2.40 -2.24 -9.44
CA ASP A 52 1.80 -3.58 -9.65
C ASP A 52 0.28 -3.63 -9.40
N GLY A 53 -0.31 -2.51 -9.01
CA GLY A 53 -1.75 -2.42 -8.71
C GLY A 53 -2.14 -2.78 -7.29
N SER A 54 -1.21 -3.23 -6.47
CA SER A 54 -1.45 -3.39 -5.03
C SER A 54 -1.51 -2.03 -4.33
N TYR A 55 -2.17 -1.96 -3.18
CA TYR A 55 -2.29 -0.71 -2.44
C TYR A 55 -2.38 -0.97 -0.93
N GLY A 56 -2.01 0.05 -0.16
CA GLY A 56 -2.00 -0.05 1.29
C GLY A 56 -1.20 1.06 1.94
N TRP A 57 -0.80 0.87 3.18
CA TRP A 57 0.08 1.78 3.89
C TRP A 57 0.82 1.10 5.04
N ASP A 58 1.97 1.67 5.38
CA ASP A 58 2.77 1.28 6.53
C ASP A 58 2.72 2.39 7.58
N GLY A 59 2.24 2.08 8.76
CA GLY A 59 2.20 3.01 9.89
C GLY A 59 3.51 3.01 10.67
N GLY A 60 4.10 4.19 10.89
CA GLY A 60 5.40 4.33 11.55
C GLY A 60 5.50 3.75 12.96
N LEU A 61 4.36 3.47 13.60
CA LEU A 61 4.32 2.80 14.92
C LEU A 61 4.38 1.26 14.83
N GLY A 62 4.57 0.70 13.64
CA GLY A 62 4.81 -0.73 13.46
C GLY A 62 3.68 -1.53 12.83
N THR A 63 2.70 -0.87 12.25
CA THR A 63 1.61 -1.52 11.55
C THR A 63 1.79 -1.46 10.03
N SER A 64 1.20 -2.40 9.32
CA SER A 64 1.23 -2.45 7.86
C SER A 64 -0.02 -3.14 7.35
N TRP A 65 -0.54 -2.69 6.22
CA TRP A 65 -1.55 -3.42 5.48
C TRP A 65 -1.32 -3.27 3.98
N LEU A 66 -1.63 -4.33 3.26
CA LEU A 66 -1.54 -4.41 1.81
C LEU A 66 -2.76 -5.15 1.28
N VAL A 67 -3.34 -4.65 0.21
CA VAL A 67 -4.35 -5.35 -0.60
C VAL A 67 -3.79 -5.53 -2.00
N ASP A 68 -3.81 -6.75 -2.48
CA ASP A 68 -3.43 -7.11 -3.84
C ASP A 68 -4.61 -7.78 -4.55
N PRO A 69 -5.35 -7.03 -5.38
CA PRO A 69 -6.50 -7.56 -6.09
C PRO A 69 -6.13 -8.62 -7.14
N ALA A 70 -4.93 -8.57 -7.70
CA ALA A 70 -4.48 -9.54 -8.71
C ALA A 70 -4.31 -10.95 -8.13
N HIS A 71 -4.01 -11.04 -6.83
CA HIS A 71 -3.82 -12.31 -6.13
C HIS A 71 -4.95 -12.62 -5.11
N ASP A 72 -6.01 -11.81 -5.09
CA ASP A 72 -7.10 -11.91 -4.08
C ASP A 72 -6.55 -11.96 -2.65
N LEU A 73 -5.51 -11.15 -2.38
CA LEU A 73 -4.71 -11.20 -1.15
C LEU A 73 -4.88 -9.93 -0.33
N THR A 74 -5.02 -10.10 0.98
CA THR A 74 -4.84 -9.02 1.96
C THR A 74 -3.84 -9.47 3.01
N VAL A 75 -2.81 -8.65 3.25
CA VAL A 75 -1.80 -8.88 4.29
C VAL A 75 -1.89 -7.77 5.32
N ILE A 76 -2.07 -8.12 6.58
CA ILE A 76 -2.08 -7.19 7.71
C ILE A 76 -1.01 -7.61 8.70
N VAL A 77 -0.13 -6.68 9.06
CA VAL A 77 0.96 -6.90 10.02
C VAL A 77 0.80 -5.91 11.16
N LEU A 78 0.68 -6.41 12.37
CA LEU A 78 0.56 -5.60 13.58
C LEU A 78 1.73 -5.93 14.50
N THR A 79 2.63 -4.95 14.68
CA THR A 79 3.76 -5.07 15.61
C THR A 79 3.75 -3.90 16.59
N GLN A 80 4.55 -4.00 17.63
CA GLN A 80 4.79 -2.92 18.60
C GLN A 80 6.15 -2.24 18.36
N ARG A 81 6.80 -2.52 17.23
CA ARG A 81 8.11 -1.95 16.88
C ARG A 81 7.93 -0.74 15.97
N MET A 82 8.22 0.43 16.49
CA MET A 82 8.25 1.67 15.72
C MET A 82 9.34 1.60 14.62
N PHE A 83 9.09 2.26 13.49
CA PHE A 83 10.08 2.43 12.43
C PHE A 83 11.27 3.25 12.93
N GLU A 84 12.47 2.89 12.52
CA GLU A 84 13.71 3.63 12.81
C GLU A 84 14.05 4.61 11.68
N THR A 85 13.49 4.39 10.48
CA THR A 85 13.67 5.20 9.27
C THR A 85 12.34 5.35 8.56
N SER A 86 12.32 6.03 7.41
CA SER A 86 11.14 6.09 6.54
C SER A 86 10.85 4.77 5.81
N ASP A 87 11.76 3.79 5.88
CA ASP A 87 11.57 2.48 5.27
C ASP A 87 10.93 1.50 6.25
N PRO A 88 10.02 0.64 5.77
CA PRO A 88 9.42 -0.41 6.61
C PRO A 88 10.48 -1.35 7.18
N PRO A 89 10.31 -1.80 8.43
CA PRO A 89 11.17 -2.83 9.02
C PRO A 89 11.22 -4.11 8.16
N GLN A 90 12.34 -4.83 8.22
CA GLN A 90 12.53 -6.05 7.43
C GLN A 90 11.41 -7.07 7.65
N VAL A 91 10.90 -7.19 8.88
CA VAL A 91 9.81 -8.13 9.21
C VAL A 91 8.54 -7.90 8.37
N HIS A 92 8.22 -6.66 7.99
CA HIS A 92 7.07 -6.40 7.11
C HIS A 92 7.29 -6.98 5.71
N ARG A 93 8.51 -6.84 5.17
CA ARG A 93 8.89 -7.43 3.87
C ARG A 93 8.88 -8.96 3.91
N ASP A 94 9.42 -9.54 4.98
CA ASP A 94 9.49 -10.99 5.16
C ASP A 94 8.09 -11.62 5.25
N ILE A 95 7.18 -11.00 6.01
CA ILE A 95 5.80 -11.49 6.13
C ILE A 95 5.06 -11.37 4.78
N ARG A 96 5.24 -10.27 4.05
CA ARG A 96 4.65 -10.12 2.70
C ARG A 96 5.19 -11.18 1.75
N ALA A 97 6.51 -11.38 1.72
CA ALA A 97 7.13 -12.41 0.89
C ALA A 97 6.61 -13.81 1.23
N ALA A 98 6.49 -14.14 2.51
CA ALA A 98 5.93 -15.42 2.96
C ALA A 98 4.47 -15.59 2.56
N ALA A 99 3.65 -14.52 2.63
CA ALA A 99 2.26 -14.55 2.20
C ALA A 99 2.13 -14.85 0.71
N TYR A 100 2.94 -14.20 -0.14
CA TYR A 100 2.96 -14.50 -1.59
C TYR A 100 3.47 -15.90 -1.88
N ALA A 101 4.51 -16.36 -1.18
CA ALA A 101 5.02 -17.73 -1.35
C ALA A 101 3.96 -18.79 -1.01
N ALA A 102 3.08 -18.51 -0.06
CA ALA A 102 2.00 -19.42 0.32
C ALA A 102 0.87 -19.53 -0.74
N LEU A 103 0.83 -18.64 -1.73
CA LEU A 103 -0.13 -18.70 -2.84
C LEU A 103 0.35 -19.60 -3.99
N ALA A 104 1.60 -19.92 -4.00
CA ALA A 104 2.24 -20.70 -5.07
C ALA A 104 1.93 -22.21 -4.98
#